data_342ec42eb313ffbf40536cee4752b473
#
_entry.id   342ec42eb313ffbf40536cee4752b473
#
_cell.length_a   1.000
_cell.length_b   1.000
_cell.length_c   1.000
_cell.angle_alpha   90.00
_cell.angle_beta   90.00
_cell.angle_gamma   90.00
#
_symmetry.space_group_name_H-M   'P 1'
#
loop_
_entity.id
_entity.type
_entity.pdbx_description
1 polymer ?
#
loop_
_entity_poly.entity_id
_entity_poly.type
_entity_poly.pdbx_seq_one_letter_code
_entity_poly.pdbx_strand_id
1 'polypeptide(L)'
;MATWRQEKVFILARMGKSKNFCLRNVRLGYNIPSKYANAKLAMNENKKKGTLHPLSSIPKNVTVPVFSAKGLWGHVEVCLNGTYYSDGMKAKKPDSSFQWGEFLNGVRVVSKVGAGSTIKVGDTVIVNGRGSATSKGTGAKTKEFVNRKMKVIKIENKHYGCNQYNKKGGITGWWSADEVRKA
;
A
#
# COMPACT_ATOMS: atom_id res chain seq x y z
N MET A 1 -13.05 3.41 -11.48
CA MET A 1 -12.11 4.17 -10.64
C MET A 1 -10.91 3.28 -10.34
N ALA A 2 -9.71 3.85 -10.28
CA ALA A 2 -8.54 3.09 -9.87
C ALA A 2 -8.67 2.68 -8.39
N THR A 3 -8.52 1.42 -8.12
CA THR A 3 -8.51 0.89 -6.75
C THR A 3 -7.09 0.98 -6.21
N TRP A 4 -6.94 1.36 -4.97
CA TRP A 4 -5.66 1.50 -4.30
C TRP A 4 -5.57 0.56 -3.11
N ARG A 5 -4.36 0.12 -2.80
CA ARG A 5 -4.09 -0.83 -1.71
C ARG A 5 -2.98 -0.30 -0.82
N GLN A 6 -3.15 -0.50 0.48
CA GLN A 6 -2.10 -0.27 1.47
C GLN A 6 -1.04 -1.37 1.37
N GLU A 7 0.23 -0.99 1.13
CA GLU A 7 1.37 -1.92 1.09
C GLU A 7 2.10 -1.99 2.44
N LYS A 8 2.06 -0.89 3.20
CA LYS A 8 2.60 -0.81 4.56
C LYS A 8 1.56 -0.21 5.48
N VAL A 9 1.28 -0.89 6.56
CA VAL A 9 0.33 -0.42 7.58
C VAL A 9 0.93 0.78 8.31
N PHE A 10 0.17 1.86 8.39
CA PHE A 10 0.49 3.01 9.21
C PHE A 10 -0.19 2.91 10.56
N ILE A 11 0.54 3.14 11.64
CA ILE A 11 0.01 3.15 12.99
C ILE A 11 0.32 4.51 13.62
N LEU A 12 -0.73 5.31 13.87
CA LEU A 12 -0.59 6.67 14.39
C LEU A 12 0.17 6.72 15.71
N ALA A 13 -0.05 5.75 16.60
CA ALA A 13 0.65 5.66 17.87
C ALA A 13 2.17 5.50 17.75
N ARG A 14 2.67 5.01 16.60
CA ARG A 14 4.10 4.90 16.29
C ARG A 14 4.68 6.14 15.64
N MET A 15 3.85 7.06 15.16
CA MET A 15 4.31 8.29 14.54
C MET A 15 5.14 9.09 15.54
N GLY A 16 6.32 9.56 15.10
CA GLY A 16 7.17 10.41 15.94
C GLY A 16 6.52 11.77 16.18
N LYS A 17 6.92 12.41 17.27
CA LYS A 17 6.38 13.72 17.72
C LYS A 17 7.46 14.80 17.78
N SER A 18 8.63 14.53 17.25
CA SER A 18 9.77 15.46 17.31
C SER A 18 9.56 16.60 16.31
N LYS A 19 9.54 17.83 16.79
CA LYS A 19 9.46 19.03 15.95
C LYS A 19 10.62 19.07 14.95
N ASN A 20 10.37 19.49 13.72
CA ASN A 20 11.34 19.58 12.62
C ASN A 20 11.89 18.25 12.09
N PHE A 21 11.34 17.10 12.48
CA PHE A 21 11.71 15.79 11.99
C PHE A 21 10.57 15.08 11.24
N CYS A 22 9.83 15.84 10.41
CA CYS A 22 8.63 15.37 9.75
C CYS A 22 8.83 14.02 9.01
N LEU A 23 9.91 13.86 8.23
CA LEU A 23 10.19 12.60 7.52
C LEU A 23 10.42 11.43 8.48
N ARG A 24 11.22 11.65 9.54
CA ARG A 24 11.44 10.64 10.58
C ARG A 24 10.13 10.26 11.25
N ASN A 25 9.32 11.26 11.61
CA ASN A 25 8.06 11.04 12.32
C ASN A 25 7.08 10.19 11.51
N VAL A 26 6.90 10.51 10.23
CA VAL A 26 6.00 9.74 9.35
C VAL A 26 6.53 8.33 9.09
N ARG A 27 7.83 8.15 8.83
CA ARG A 27 8.38 6.82 8.58
C ARG A 27 8.28 5.88 9.78
N LEU A 28 8.37 6.40 11.01
CA LEU A 28 8.16 5.60 12.23
C LEU A 28 6.73 5.05 12.27
N GLY A 29 5.73 5.84 11.88
CA GLY A 29 4.35 5.38 11.77
C GLY A 29 4.17 4.19 10.80
N TYR A 30 4.94 4.16 9.71
CA TYR A 30 4.98 3.03 8.75
C TYR A 30 5.95 1.92 9.14
N ASN A 31 6.72 2.07 10.21
CA ASN A 31 7.78 1.15 10.61
C ASN A 31 8.76 0.83 9.47
N ILE A 32 9.28 1.86 8.81
CA ILE A 32 10.24 1.72 7.71
C ILE A 32 11.60 2.37 8.05
N PRO A 33 12.70 1.82 7.50
CA PRO A 33 14.05 2.31 7.80
C PRO A 33 14.29 3.71 7.24
N SER A 34 15.33 4.37 7.75
CA SER A 34 15.80 5.64 7.22
C SER A 34 16.57 5.43 5.91
N LYS A 35 16.31 6.28 4.91
CA LYS A 35 17.04 6.30 3.64
C LYS A 35 17.41 7.72 3.24
N TYR A 36 16.50 8.66 3.36
CA TYR A 36 16.71 10.05 2.95
C TYR A 36 16.83 10.97 4.16
N ALA A 37 17.68 11.98 4.03
CA ALA A 37 17.94 12.94 5.10
C ALA A 37 16.75 13.90 5.33
N ASN A 38 15.92 14.16 4.30
CA ASN A 38 14.81 15.11 4.39
C ASN A 38 13.64 14.75 3.47
N ALA A 39 12.52 15.43 3.67
CA ALA A 39 11.27 15.18 2.94
C ALA A 39 11.37 15.52 1.45
N LYS A 40 12.16 16.52 1.08
CA LYS A 40 12.36 16.90 -0.33
C LYS A 40 13.02 15.78 -1.14
N LEU A 41 14.01 15.09 -0.56
CA LEU A 41 14.63 13.92 -1.20
C LEU A 41 13.66 12.75 -1.36
N ALA A 42 12.84 12.50 -0.34
CA ALA A 42 11.80 11.47 -0.41
C ALA A 42 10.70 11.81 -1.44
N MET A 43 10.32 13.09 -1.56
CA MET A 43 9.42 13.58 -2.61
C MET A 43 10.01 13.41 -4.00
N ASN A 44 11.32 13.75 -4.17
CA ASN A 44 12.01 13.62 -5.44
C ASN A 44 12.10 12.17 -5.93
N GLU A 45 12.16 11.19 -5.04
CA GLU A 45 12.04 9.78 -5.41
C GLU A 45 10.71 9.50 -6.10
N ASN A 46 9.60 9.95 -5.50
CA ASN A 46 8.28 9.80 -6.11
C ASN A 46 8.17 10.53 -7.45
N LYS A 47 8.73 11.74 -7.55
CA LYS A 47 8.77 12.49 -8.81
C LYS A 47 9.50 11.72 -9.91
N LYS A 48 10.69 11.19 -9.62
CA LYS A 48 11.48 10.38 -10.58
C LYS A 48 10.74 9.11 -11.01
N LYS A 49 9.92 8.52 -10.15
CA LYS A 49 9.13 7.32 -10.43
C LYS A 49 7.76 7.60 -11.06
N GLY A 50 7.37 8.87 -11.22
CA GLY A 50 6.03 9.23 -11.70
C GLY A 50 4.91 8.81 -10.73
N THR A 51 5.20 8.77 -9.43
CA THR A 51 4.29 8.31 -8.38
C THR A 51 3.87 9.42 -7.41
N LEU A 52 3.98 10.68 -7.83
CA LEU A 52 3.36 11.84 -7.18
C LEU A 52 1.99 12.09 -7.79
N HIS A 53 1.02 12.37 -6.95
CA HIS A 53 -0.36 12.56 -7.31
C HIS A 53 -0.95 13.80 -6.63
N PRO A 54 -1.92 14.50 -7.24
CA PRO A 54 -2.57 15.66 -6.62
C PRO A 54 -3.39 15.24 -5.40
N LEU A 55 -3.51 16.13 -4.40
CA LEU A 55 -4.29 15.87 -3.18
C LEU A 55 -5.74 15.46 -3.45
N SER A 56 -6.34 16.02 -4.51
CA SER A 56 -7.72 15.70 -4.91
C SER A 56 -7.93 14.24 -5.30
N SER A 57 -6.86 13.52 -5.58
CA SER A 57 -6.88 12.10 -5.97
C SER A 57 -6.50 11.14 -4.84
N ILE A 58 -6.40 11.61 -3.58
CA ILE A 58 -6.13 10.71 -2.44
C ILE A 58 -7.21 9.63 -2.40
N PRO A 59 -6.81 8.35 -2.47
CA PRO A 59 -7.77 7.27 -2.47
C PRO A 59 -8.42 7.08 -1.11
N LYS A 60 -9.67 6.65 -1.10
CA LYS A 60 -10.38 6.29 0.13
C LYS A 60 -9.77 5.01 0.72
N ASN A 61 -9.81 4.90 2.05
CA ASN A 61 -9.39 3.72 2.82
C ASN A 61 -7.91 3.32 2.72
N VAL A 62 -7.04 4.24 2.27
CA VAL A 62 -5.59 4.06 2.35
C VAL A 62 -4.95 5.25 3.04
N THR A 63 -3.86 4.99 3.74
CA THR A 63 -3.04 6.03 4.37
C THR A 63 -1.89 6.36 3.44
N VAL A 64 -1.70 7.64 3.14
CA VAL A 64 -0.69 8.10 2.19
C VAL A 64 0.22 9.16 2.79
N PRO A 65 1.53 9.16 2.47
CA PRO A 65 2.40 10.29 2.76
C PRO A 65 2.08 11.45 1.82
N VAL A 66 2.06 12.65 2.37
CA VAL A 66 1.71 13.90 1.67
C VAL A 66 2.88 14.86 1.78
N PHE A 67 3.42 15.26 0.65
CA PHE A 67 4.67 16.01 0.54
C PHE A 67 4.46 17.44 0.06
N SER A 68 5.33 18.35 0.54
CA SER A 68 5.52 19.68 -0.03
C SER A 68 7.01 19.91 -0.31
N ALA A 69 7.30 20.57 -1.42
CA ALA A 69 8.66 21.01 -1.75
C ALA A 69 9.02 22.37 -1.13
N LYS A 70 8.08 23.03 -0.44
CA LYS A 70 8.32 24.34 0.19
C LYS A 70 9.44 24.24 1.23
N GLY A 71 10.28 25.29 1.25
CA GLY A 71 11.43 25.37 2.13
C GLY A 71 12.62 24.54 1.67
N LEU A 72 13.73 24.65 2.42
CA LEU A 72 15.01 24.03 2.08
C LEU A 72 14.93 22.49 2.10
N TRP A 73 14.26 21.94 3.10
CA TRP A 73 14.19 20.50 3.38
C TRP A 73 12.89 19.84 2.94
N GLY A 74 11.93 20.64 2.45
CA GLY A 74 10.56 20.19 2.17
C GLY A 74 9.81 19.84 3.45
N HIS A 75 8.61 19.29 3.27
CA HIS A 75 7.77 18.84 4.38
C HIS A 75 7.04 17.56 3.98
N VAL A 76 6.75 16.71 4.96
CA VAL A 76 5.89 15.54 4.80
C VAL A 76 5.00 15.36 6.02
N GLU A 77 3.77 15.07 5.76
CA GLU A 77 2.75 14.66 6.72
C GLU A 77 2.04 13.40 6.22
N VAL A 78 1.08 12.89 6.94
CA VAL A 78 0.31 11.72 6.53
C VAL A 78 -1.18 12.05 6.48
N CYS A 79 -1.86 11.57 5.45
CA CYS A 79 -3.31 11.55 5.37
C CYS A 79 -3.83 10.16 5.75
N LEU A 80 -4.53 10.07 6.87
CA LEU A 80 -5.15 8.86 7.40
C LEU A 80 -6.67 9.04 7.37
N ASN A 81 -7.35 8.32 6.49
CA ASN A 81 -8.82 8.39 6.33
C ASN A 81 -9.36 9.84 6.20
N GLY A 82 -8.69 10.65 5.38
CA GLY A 82 -9.08 12.05 5.16
C GLY A 82 -8.65 13.04 6.25
N THR A 83 -8.04 12.58 7.33
CA THR A 83 -7.48 13.42 8.39
C THR A 83 -5.97 13.50 8.23
N TYR A 84 -5.41 14.70 8.34
CA TYR A 84 -3.98 14.96 8.22
C TYR A 84 -3.32 14.99 9.58
N TYR A 85 -2.10 14.44 9.64
CA TYR A 85 -1.28 14.41 10.85
C TYR A 85 0.15 14.84 10.52
N SER A 86 0.66 15.78 11.30
CA SER A 86 2.05 16.24 11.28
C SER A 86 2.63 16.16 12.67
N ASP A 87 3.85 15.66 12.81
CA ASP A 87 4.55 15.51 14.10
C ASP A 87 3.69 14.84 15.21
N GLY A 88 2.90 13.84 14.80
CA GLY A 88 2.04 13.07 15.71
C GLY A 88 0.73 13.77 16.13
N MET A 89 0.48 14.97 15.64
CA MET A 89 -0.72 15.77 15.95
C MET A 89 -1.60 15.93 14.71
N LYS A 90 -2.90 16.10 14.95
CA LYS A 90 -3.84 16.44 13.89
C LYS A 90 -3.47 17.82 13.28
N ALA A 91 -3.35 17.85 11.97
CA ALA A 91 -2.99 19.03 11.21
C ALA A 91 -4.19 19.54 10.36
N LYS A 92 -4.11 20.79 9.93
CA LYS A 92 -5.05 21.33 8.94
C LYS A 92 -4.84 20.64 7.60
N LYS A 93 -5.90 20.53 6.81
CA LYS A 93 -5.79 20.07 5.42
C LYS A 93 -4.81 21.00 4.67
N PRO A 94 -3.77 20.44 4.03
CA PRO A 94 -2.80 21.24 3.28
C PRO A 94 -3.42 21.87 2.02
N ASP A 95 -2.76 22.88 1.49
CA ASP A 95 -3.15 23.54 0.24
C ASP A 95 -2.79 22.67 -1.00
N SER A 96 -3.21 23.14 -2.17
CA SER A 96 -3.02 22.41 -3.44
C SER A 96 -1.57 22.26 -3.89
N SER A 97 -0.60 22.89 -3.22
CA SER A 97 0.83 22.72 -3.51
C SER A 97 1.38 21.42 -2.97
N PHE A 98 0.65 20.76 -2.09
CA PHE A 98 1.01 19.44 -1.59
C PHE A 98 0.57 18.35 -2.57
N GLN A 99 1.33 17.27 -2.59
CA GLN A 99 1.08 16.08 -3.41
C GLN A 99 1.27 14.83 -2.55
N TRP A 100 0.47 13.79 -2.78
CA TRP A 100 0.70 12.52 -2.12
C TRP A 100 1.56 11.59 -2.98
N GLY A 101 2.30 10.70 -2.33
CA GLY A 101 3.22 9.77 -2.98
C GLY A 101 2.95 8.31 -2.63
N GLU A 102 3.32 7.41 -3.54
CA GLU A 102 3.24 5.96 -3.33
C GLU A 102 4.40 5.41 -2.48
N PHE A 103 5.51 6.14 -2.42
CA PHE A 103 6.73 5.75 -1.72
C PHE A 103 7.04 6.68 -0.57
N LEU A 104 7.59 6.11 0.50
CA LEU A 104 8.23 6.84 1.59
C LEU A 104 9.57 6.18 1.90
N ASN A 105 10.65 6.96 1.90
CA ASN A 105 12.00 6.47 2.21
C ASN A 105 12.44 5.22 1.42
N GLY A 106 12.11 5.14 0.14
CA GLY A 106 12.48 4.02 -0.73
C GLY A 106 11.55 2.81 -0.63
N VAL A 107 10.59 2.83 0.25
CA VAL A 107 9.62 1.75 0.44
C VAL A 107 8.28 2.14 -0.16
N ARG A 108 7.68 1.29 -0.95
CA ARG A 108 6.31 1.48 -1.44
C ARG A 108 5.34 1.28 -0.28
N VAL A 109 4.54 2.29 0.03
CA VAL A 109 3.56 2.28 1.12
C VAL A 109 2.13 2.12 0.62
N VAL A 110 1.89 2.52 -0.63
CA VAL A 110 0.60 2.39 -1.33
C VAL A 110 0.86 1.97 -2.77
N SER A 111 0.01 1.13 -3.33
CA SER A 111 0.05 0.78 -4.75
C SER A 111 -1.33 0.89 -5.39
N LYS A 112 -1.33 1.22 -6.67
CA LYS A 112 -2.54 1.15 -7.49
C LYS A 112 -2.88 -0.32 -7.73
N VAL A 113 -4.09 -0.73 -7.37
CA VAL A 113 -4.57 -2.06 -7.67
C VAL A 113 -5.01 -2.09 -9.13
N GLY A 114 -4.24 -2.78 -9.95
CA GLY A 114 -4.63 -3.19 -11.28
C GLY A 114 -4.88 -2.13 -12.34
N ALA A 115 -3.88 -1.80 -13.12
CA ALA A 115 -3.83 -1.85 -14.57
C ALA A 115 -2.50 -2.51 -15.00
N GLY A 116 -1.79 -3.10 -14.08
CA GLY A 116 -0.53 -3.79 -14.32
C GLY A 116 -0.71 -5.29 -14.18
N SER A 117 -0.72 -5.97 -15.30
CA SER A 117 -0.81 -7.42 -15.53
C SER A 117 -2.08 -8.06 -14.96
N THR A 118 -3.09 -8.16 -15.79
CA THR A 118 -4.22 -9.09 -15.56
C THR A 118 -3.65 -10.43 -15.11
N ILE A 119 -3.91 -10.80 -13.86
CA ILE A 119 -3.52 -12.12 -13.36
C ILE A 119 -4.31 -13.14 -14.18
N LYS A 120 -3.60 -14.08 -14.78
CA LYS A 120 -4.18 -15.13 -15.64
C LYS A 120 -4.03 -16.49 -14.96
N VAL A 121 -4.82 -17.45 -15.39
CA VAL A 121 -4.61 -18.85 -15.02
C VAL A 121 -3.20 -19.26 -15.45
N GLY A 122 -2.49 -19.95 -14.56
CA GLY A 122 -1.10 -20.31 -14.73
C GLY A 122 -0.08 -19.33 -14.14
N ASP A 123 -0.47 -18.10 -13.81
CA ASP A 123 0.45 -17.15 -13.17
C ASP A 123 0.85 -17.59 -11.76
N THR A 124 2.08 -17.26 -11.40
CA THR A 124 2.54 -17.33 -10.03
C THR A 124 2.19 -16.03 -9.31
N VAL A 125 1.55 -16.17 -8.17
CA VAL A 125 1.07 -15.05 -7.35
C VAL A 125 1.53 -15.17 -5.90
N ILE A 126 1.55 -14.04 -5.21
CA ILE A 126 1.70 -13.97 -3.77
C ILE A 126 0.32 -13.75 -3.17
N VAL A 127 -0.08 -14.60 -2.24
CA VAL A 127 -1.34 -14.46 -1.51
C VAL A 127 -1.09 -14.06 -0.06
N ASN A 128 -2.02 -13.25 0.47
CA ASN A 128 -2.08 -12.88 1.88
C ASN A 128 -3.51 -13.09 2.37
N GLY A 129 -3.65 -13.46 3.66
CA GLY A 129 -4.96 -13.68 4.26
C GLY A 129 -5.44 -15.13 4.16
N ARG A 130 -6.74 -15.32 4.39
CA ARG A 130 -7.41 -16.61 4.40
C ARG A 130 -8.30 -16.78 3.18
N GLY A 131 -7.95 -17.70 2.29
CA GLY A 131 -8.77 -18.04 1.15
C GLY A 131 -10.12 -18.63 1.57
N SER A 132 -11.14 -18.41 0.76
CA SER A 132 -12.49 -18.97 0.94
C SER A 132 -12.63 -20.33 0.26
N ALA A 133 -13.60 -21.13 0.69
CA ALA A 133 -13.88 -22.43 0.08
C ALA A 133 -14.50 -22.30 -1.32
N THR A 134 -15.21 -21.20 -1.59
CA THR A 134 -15.91 -20.96 -2.85
C THR A 134 -15.41 -19.72 -3.59
N SER A 135 -15.60 -19.68 -4.90
CA SER A 135 -15.30 -18.52 -5.76
C SER A 135 -16.15 -17.28 -5.46
N LYS A 136 -17.19 -17.41 -4.65
CA LYS A 136 -18.02 -16.28 -4.18
C LYS A 136 -17.47 -15.62 -2.91
N GLY A 137 -16.32 -16.05 -2.40
CA GLY A 137 -15.73 -15.55 -1.15
C GLY A 137 -16.42 -16.05 0.12
N THR A 138 -17.24 -17.09 0.03
CA THR A 138 -18.03 -17.67 1.11
C THR A 138 -17.53 -19.07 1.50
N GLY A 139 -18.10 -19.64 2.56
CA GLY A 139 -17.74 -20.97 3.08
C GLY A 139 -16.54 -20.95 4.04
N ALA A 140 -16.06 -22.14 4.35
CA ALA A 140 -14.95 -22.31 5.29
C ALA A 140 -13.69 -21.54 4.80
N LYS A 141 -12.99 -20.91 5.74
CA LYS A 141 -11.74 -20.22 5.44
C LYS A 141 -10.56 -21.16 5.61
N THR A 142 -9.57 -21.02 4.73
CA THR A 142 -8.28 -21.70 4.88
C THR A 142 -7.55 -21.18 6.13
N LYS A 143 -6.44 -21.83 6.51
CA LYS A 143 -5.47 -21.19 7.39
C LYS A 143 -4.96 -19.90 6.77
N GLU A 144 -4.46 -19.00 7.60
CA GLU A 144 -3.88 -17.74 7.13
C GLU A 144 -2.56 -18.00 6.39
N PHE A 145 -2.40 -17.31 5.27
CA PHE A 145 -1.17 -17.29 4.50
C PHE A 145 -0.59 -15.87 4.49
N VAL A 146 0.72 -15.78 4.69
CA VAL A 146 1.44 -14.49 4.63
C VAL A 146 2.53 -14.60 3.58
N ASN A 147 2.48 -13.74 2.57
CA ASN A 147 3.42 -13.70 1.44
C ASN A 147 3.66 -15.08 0.79
N ARG A 148 2.63 -15.92 0.72
CA ARG A 148 2.77 -17.27 0.17
C ARG A 148 2.71 -17.28 -1.35
N LYS A 149 3.73 -17.84 -2.00
CA LYS A 149 3.69 -18.11 -3.44
C LYS A 149 2.68 -19.21 -3.75
N MET A 150 1.79 -18.93 -4.69
CA MET A 150 0.78 -19.86 -5.18
C MET A 150 0.65 -19.77 -6.69
N LYS A 151 0.06 -20.79 -7.32
CA LYS A 151 -0.26 -20.81 -8.74
C LYS A 151 -1.76 -20.60 -8.93
N VAL A 152 -2.15 -19.69 -9.81
CA VAL A 152 -3.55 -19.47 -10.18
C VAL A 152 -4.03 -20.62 -11.04
N ILE A 153 -5.03 -21.36 -10.57
CA ILE A 153 -5.61 -22.52 -11.27
C ILE A 153 -6.91 -22.13 -11.98
N LYS A 154 -7.70 -21.24 -11.40
CA LYS A 154 -8.98 -20.77 -11.95
C LYS A 154 -9.25 -19.33 -11.55
N ILE A 155 -9.99 -18.60 -12.36
CA ILE A 155 -10.49 -17.26 -12.03
C ILE A 155 -12.00 -17.29 -12.23
N GLU A 156 -12.75 -16.94 -11.19
CA GLU A 156 -14.20 -16.98 -11.20
C GLU A 156 -14.77 -15.99 -10.17
N ASN A 157 -15.88 -15.32 -10.48
CA ASN A 157 -16.55 -14.35 -9.59
C ASN A 157 -15.61 -13.30 -9.00
N LYS A 158 -14.64 -12.81 -9.78
CA LYS A 158 -13.58 -11.86 -9.33
C LYS A 158 -12.68 -12.41 -8.22
N HIS A 159 -12.64 -13.71 -8.03
CA HIS A 159 -11.71 -14.39 -7.11
C HIS A 159 -10.74 -15.28 -7.89
N TYR A 160 -9.59 -15.48 -7.30
CA TYR A 160 -8.51 -16.31 -7.82
C TYR A 160 -8.45 -17.62 -7.03
N GLY A 161 -8.79 -18.71 -7.68
CA GLY A 161 -8.61 -20.06 -7.16
C GLY A 161 -7.14 -20.44 -7.28
N CYS A 162 -6.45 -20.55 -6.16
CA CYS A 162 -5.02 -20.79 -6.12
C CYS A 162 -4.67 -22.13 -5.49
N ASN A 163 -3.57 -22.74 -5.97
CA ASN A 163 -2.94 -23.89 -5.36
C ASN A 163 -1.53 -23.55 -4.87
N GLN A 164 -1.02 -24.30 -3.91
CA GLN A 164 0.35 -24.12 -3.44
C GLN A 164 1.33 -24.33 -4.60
N TYR A 165 2.33 -23.46 -4.68
CA TYR A 165 3.36 -23.53 -5.70
C TYR A 165 4.07 -24.88 -5.62
N ASN A 166 4.25 -25.55 -6.78
CA ASN A 166 4.84 -26.89 -6.92
C ASN A 166 4.05 -28.06 -6.31
N LYS A 167 2.79 -27.89 -5.91
CA LYS A 167 1.92 -29.04 -5.56
C LYS A 167 1.05 -29.43 -6.74
N LYS A 168 0.95 -30.74 -7.00
CA LYS A 168 -0.09 -31.31 -7.86
C LYS A 168 -1.41 -31.37 -7.07
N GLY A 169 -2.51 -30.97 -7.69
CA GLY A 169 -3.83 -31.04 -7.05
C GLY A 169 -4.71 -29.84 -7.34
N GLY A 170 -5.87 -29.83 -6.73
CA GLY A 170 -6.91 -28.82 -6.91
C GLY A 170 -6.66 -27.50 -6.21
N ILE A 171 -7.68 -26.65 -6.21
CA ILE A 171 -7.64 -25.31 -5.58
C ILE A 171 -7.53 -25.48 -4.06
N THR A 172 -6.52 -24.84 -3.46
CA THR A 172 -6.34 -24.79 -2.00
C THR A 172 -7.34 -23.80 -1.37
N GLY A 173 -7.67 -22.73 -2.08
CA GLY A 173 -8.62 -21.72 -1.64
C GLY A 173 -8.82 -20.64 -2.71
N TRP A 174 -9.79 -19.76 -2.47
CA TRP A 174 -10.14 -18.64 -3.31
C TRP A 174 -9.85 -17.34 -2.60
N TRP A 175 -9.11 -16.45 -3.24
CA TRP A 175 -8.71 -15.14 -2.73
C TRP A 175 -9.28 -14.04 -3.61
N SER A 176 -9.71 -12.95 -3.00
CA SER A 176 -10.13 -11.73 -3.70
C SER A 176 -8.93 -11.01 -4.35
N ALA A 177 -9.22 -10.07 -5.24
CA ALA A 177 -8.17 -9.36 -5.99
C ALA A 177 -7.25 -8.49 -5.11
N ASP A 178 -7.71 -8.08 -3.94
CA ASP A 178 -6.94 -7.31 -2.94
C ASP A 178 -6.02 -8.18 -2.09
N GLU A 179 -6.26 -9.48 -2.04
CA GLU A 179 -5.46 -10.47 -1.31
C GLU A 179 -4.36 -11.11 -2.17
N VAL A 180 -4.37 -10.85 -3.50
CA VAL A 180 -3.48 -11.50 -4.48
C VAL A 180 -2.68 -10.46 -5.25
N ARG A 181 -1.38 -10.70 -5.41
CA ARG A 181 -0.52 -9.92 -6.31
C ARG A 181 0.35 -10.83 -7.15
N LYS A 182 0.72 -10.40 -8.35
CA LYS A 182 1.68 -11.15 -9.19
C LYS A 182 3.02 -11.27 -8.46
N ALA A 183 3.64 -12.44 -8.52
CA ALA A 183 4.91 -12.72 -7.85
C ALA A 183 6.08 -12.00 -8.51
#